data_83e8136fcaf99d9becf5d32352defc38
#
_entry.id   83e8136fcaf99d9becf5d32352defc38
#
_cell.length_a   1.000
_cell.length_b   1.000
_cell.length_c   1.000
_cell.angle_alpha   90.00
_cell.angle_beta   90.00
_cell.angle_gamma   90.00
#
_symmetry.space_group_name_H-M   'P 1'
#
loop_
_entity.id
_entity.type
_entity.pdbx_description
1 polymer ?
#
loop_
_entity_poly.entity_id
_entity_poly.type
_entity_poly.pdbx_seq_one_letter_code
_entity_poly.pdbx_strand_id
1 'polypeptide(L)' 'MATFRKRSGSWQALVKKKGFGQIARTFDTKAAAEAWAKVTESEMVRGVFIPRK' A
#
# COMPACT_ATOMS: atom_id res chain seq x y z
N MET A 1 -4.43 4.30 6.59
CA MET A 1 -4.99 2.97 6.75
C MET A 1 -4.79 2.14 5.51
N ALA A 2 -4.63 0.85 5.70
CA ALA A 2 -4.40 -0.05 4.58
C ALA A 2 -5.53 -1.05 4.48
N THR A 3 -5.94 -1.34 3.26
CA THR A 3 -7.00 -2.29 3.00
C THR A 3 -6.45 -3.36 2.08
N PHE A 4 -6.80 -4.60 2.35
CA PHE A 4 -6.34 -5.71 1.55
C PHE A 4 -7.54 -6.44 0.95
N ARG A 5 -7.46 -6.73 -0.34
CA ARG A 5 -8.54 -7.43 -1.03
C ARG A 5 -7.94 -8.57 -1.82
N LYS A 6 -8.61 -9.69 -1.77
CA LYS A 6 -8.19 -10.85 -2.54
C LYS A 6 -8.99 -10.93 -3.83
N ARG A 7 -8.28 -11.13 -4.94
CA ARG A 7 -8.93 -11.24 -6.24
C ARG A 7 -8.24 -12.30 -7.07
N SER A 8 -8.99 -13.32 -7.44
CA SER A 8 -8.51 -14.35 -8.36
C SER A 8 -7.06 -14.73 -8.15
N GLY A 9 -6.71 -15.06 -6.94
CA GLY A 9 -5.34 -15.50 -6.66
C GLY A 9 -4.34 -14.37 -6.47
N SER A 10 -4.81 -13.15 -6.48
CA SER A 10 -3.93 -12.00 -6.26
C SER A 10 -4.44 -11.19 -5.08
N TRP A 11 -3.56 -10.44 -4.48
CA TRP A 11 -3.91 -9.57 -3.37
C TRP A 11 -3.70 -8.12 -3.77
N GLN A 12 -4.68 -7.31 -3.50
CA GLN A 12 -4.59 -5.89 -3.79
C GLN A 12 -4.51 -5.11 -2.48
N ALA A 13 -3.48 -4.32 -2.35
CA ALA A 13 -3.27 -3.49 -1.18
C ALA A 13 -3.62 -2.06 -1.52
N LEU A 14 -4.46 -1.45 -0.68
CA LEU A 14 -4.84 -0.07 -0.86
C LEU A 14 -4.44 0.72 0.37
N VAL A 15 -3.69 1.78 0.16
CA VAL A 15 -3.28 2.67 1.23
C VAL A 15 -3.87 4.03 0.96
N LYS A 16 -4.62 4.52 1.93
CA LYS A 16 -5.26 5.82 1.80
C LYS A 16 -4.78 6.71 2.93
N LYS A 17 -4.23 7.84 2.59
CA LYS A 17 -3.70 8.75 3.59
C LYS A 17 -4.08 10.16 3.23
N LYS A 18 -4.50 10.89 4.22
CA LYS A 18 -4.89 12.27 4.02
C LYS A 18 -3.69 13.09 3.58
N GLY A 19 -3.85 13.80 2.49
CA GLY A 19 -2.76 14.61 1.98
C GLY A 19 -1.88 13.89 0.98
N PHE A 20 -1.95 12.57 0.95
CA PHE A 20 -1.14 11.80 0.00
C PHE A 20 -1.97 11.11 -1.05
N GLY A 21 -3.27 11.03 -0.82
CA GLY A 21 -4.14 10.39 -1.77
C GLY A 21 -4.23 8.90 -1.54
N GLN A 22 -4.64 8.21 -2.57
CA GLN A 22 -4.84 6.77 -2.48
C GLN A 22 -3.86 6.05 -3.39
N ILE A 23 -3.23 5.03 -2.85
CA ILE A 23 -2.27 4.23 -3.58
C ILE A 23 -2.74 2.79 -3.56
N ALA A 24 -2.72 2.14 -4.72
CA ALA A 24 -3.13 0.75 -4.82
C ALA A 24 -2.04 -0.05 -5.51
N ARG A 25 -1.83 -1.26 -5.02
CA ARG A 25 -0.84 -2.17 -5.58
C ARG A 25 -1.37 -3.58 -5.58
N THR A 26 -0.94 -4.37 -6.53
CA THR A 26 -1.35 -5.76 -6.63
C THR A 26 -0.14 -6.65 -6.39
N PHE A 27 -0.35 -7.70 -5.59
CA PHE A 27 0.72 -8.63 -5.24
C PHE A 27 0.21 -10.06 -5.38
N ASP A 28 1.14 -10.98 -5.48
CA ASP A 28 0.78 -12.39 -5.59
C ASP A 28 0.37 -12.98 -4.25
N THR A 29 0.92 -12.45 -3.16
CA THR A 29 0.64 -12.99 -1.85
C THR A 29 0.27 -11.88 -0.89
N LYS A 30 -0.45 -12.27 0.18
CA LYS A 30 -0.83 -11.32 1.19
C LYS A 30 0.39 -10.78 1.94
N ALA A 31 1.35 -11.66 2.16
CA ALA A 31 2.56 -11.24 2.87
C ALA A 31 3.26 -10.10 2.13
N ALA A 32 3.35 -10.21 0.82
CA ALA A 32 3.97 -9.14 0.04
C ALA A 32 3.16 -7.86 0.14
N ALA A 33 1.83 -7.97 0.09
CA ALA A 33 0.98 -6.80 0.18
C ALA A 33 1.13 -6.13 1.53
N GLU A 34 1.17 -6.91 2.59
CA GLU A 34 1.32 -6.35 3.93
C GLU A 34 2.66 -5.67 4.09
N ALA A 35 3.71 -6.30 3.59
CA ALA A 35 5.04 -5.72 3.71
C ALA A 35 5.11 -4.38 2.98
N TRP A 36 4.55 -4.33 1.78
CA TRP A 36 4.55 -3.09 1.03
C TRP A 36 3.74 -2.01 1.75
N ALA A 37 2.59 -2.37 2.27
CA ALA A 37 1.75 -1.40 2.94
C ALA A 37 2.43 -0.84 4.18
N LYS A 38 3.11 -1.71 4.91
CA LYS A 38 3.81 -1.30 6.10
C LYS A 38 4.90 -0.29 5.78
N VAL A 39 5.67 -0.57 4.76
CA VAL A 39 6.75 0.33 4.34
C VAL A 39 6.17 1.65 3.85
N THR A 40 5.11 1.58 3.05
CA THR A 40 4.49 2.78 2.50
C THR A 40 3.96 3.67 3.61
N GLU A 41 3.26 3.09 4.57
CA GLU A 41 2.72 3.87 5.67
C GLU A 41 3.83 4.50 6.50
N SER A 42 4.89 3.76 6.70
CA SER A 42 6.01 4.28 7.47
C SER A 42 6.61 5.50 6.80
N GLU A 43 6.74 5.45 5.49
CA GLU A 43 7.30 6.57 4.75
C GLU A 43 6.37 7.77 4.79
N MET A 44 5.07 7.51 4.72
CA MET A 44 4.11 8.60 4.79
C MET A 44 4.16 9.30 6.14
N VAL A 45 4.28 8.51 7.20
CA VAL A 45 4.33 9.08 8.55
C VAL A 45 5.56 9.94 8.72
N ARG A 46 6.67 9.51 8.12
CA ARG A 46 7.88 10.30 8.21
C ARG A 46 7.87 11.51 7.31
N GLY A 47 6.98 11.55 6.36
CA GLY A 47 6.92 12.66 5.43
C GLY A 47 7.97 12.59 4.34
N VAL A 48 8.57 11.43 4.15
CA VAL A 48 9.59 11.27 3.11
C VAL A 48 9.07 10.49 1.90
N PHE A 49 7.80 10.21 1.89
CA PHE A 49 7.20 9.49 0.77
C PHE A 49 7.18 10.40 -0.45
N ILE A 50 7.80 9.95 -1.51
CA ILE A 50 7.83 10.70 -2.76
C ILE A 50 7.22 9.83 -3.85
N PRO A 51 6.09 10.25 -4.42
CA PRO A 51 5.48 9.48 -5.50
C PRO A 51 6.34 9.57 -6.75
N ARG A 52 6.96 8.49 -7.09
CA ARG A 52 7.80 8.46 -8.27
C ARG A 52 7.07 7.84 -9.42
N LYS A 53 7.38 8.33 -10.55
CA LYS A 53 6.71 7.82 -11.72
C LYS A 53 7.45 6.76 -12.38
#